data_30cfbed1c390ceec0b683a1253ff152e
#
_entry.id   30cfbed1c390ceec0b683a1253ff152e
#
_cell.length_a   1.000
_cell.length_b   1.000
_cell.length_c   1.000
_cell.angle_alpha   90.00
_cell.angle_beta   90.00
_cell.angle_gamma   90.00
#
_symmetry.space_group_name_H-M   'P 1'
#
loop_
_entity.id
_entity.type
_entity.pdbx_description
1 polymer ?
#
loop_
_entity_poly.entity_id
_entity_poly.type
_entity_poly.pdbx_seq_one_letter_code
_entity_poly.pdbx_strand_id
1 'polypeptide(L)'
;MIVRLAILLLLLATSSSFAEDNSPSPLEERGRALAERMCSQCHAVRKRGQSPHVGAPAFRALDRRVDLDSFIERLREGLMVGHPDMPTFRFTREDARAFLLYLRSIQAP
;
A
#
# COMPACT_ATOMS: atom_id res chain seq x y z
N MET A 1 58.15 13.15 3.37
CA MET A 1 57.01 13.90 3.90
C MET A 1 55.84 14.02 2.87
N ILE A 2 56.12 14.08 1.58
CA ILE A 2 55.07 14.29 0.54
C ILE A 2 54.22 13.04 0.31
N VAL A 3 54.80 11.84 0.45
CA VAL A 3 54.07 10.57 0.23
C VAL A 3 53.03 10.25 1.31
N ARG A 4 53.23 10.77 2.53
CA ARG A 4 52.27 10.53 3.66
C ARG A 4 51.01 11.44 3.60
N LEU A 5 51.10 12.56 2.90
CA LEU A 5 49.96 13.47 2.72
C LEU A 5 48.98 13.00 1.65
N ALA A 6 49.50 12.27 0.62
CA ALA A 6 48.68 11.79 -0.49
C ALA A 6 47.76 10.62 -0.09
N ILE A 7 48.15 9.84 0.94
CA ILE A 7 47.35 8.69 1.41
C ILE A 7 46.18 9.12 2.28
N LEU A 8 46.29 10.26 2.95
CA LEU A 8 45.21 10.77 3.82
C LEU A 8 44.05 11.41 3.04
N LEU A 9 44.28 11.86 1.80
CA LEU A 9 43.24 12.48 0.96
C LEU A 9 42.39 11.44 0.20
N LEU A 10 42.80 10.17 0.14
CA LEU A 10 42.09 9.14 -0.64
C LEU A 10 41.00 8.40 0.16
N LEU A 11 40.89 8.65 1.47
CA LEU A 11 39.95 7.96 2.36
C LEU A 11 38.64 8.70 2.60
N LEU A 12 38.41 9.83 1.95
CA LEU A 12 37.22 10.68 2.17
C LEU A 12 36.15 10.60 1.10
N ALA A 13 36.21 9.68 0.15
CA ALA A 13 35.36 9.70 -1.03
C ALA A 13 34.46 8.46 -1.22
N THR A 14 34.00 7.79 -0.14
CA THR A 14 33.01 6.72 -0.31
C THR A 14 31.86 6.81 0.68
N SER A 15 31.20 7.97 0.72
CA SER A 15 29.84 8.02 1.23
C SER A 15 28.87 7.76 0.06
N SER A 16 28.72 6.50 -0.31
CA SER A 16 27.62 6.08 -1.17
C SER A 16 26.33 6.22 -0.35
N SER A 17 25.67 7.35 -0.47
CA SER A 17 24.29 7.50 0.01
C SER A 17 23.42 6.60 -0.86
N PHE A 18 23.09 5.42 -0.34
CA PHE A 18 21.98 4.65 -0.88
C PHE A 18 20.72 5.47 -0.56
N ALA A 19 20.21 6.22 -1.52
CA ALA A 19 18.87 6.76 -1.45
C ALA A 19 17.92 5.56 -1.50
N GLU A 20 17.21 5.27 -0.40
CA GLU A 20 16.10 4.32 -0.43
C GLU A 20 15.08 4.85 -1.43
N ASP A 21 14.85 4.06 -2.47
CA ASP A 21 13.81 4.33 -3.45
C ASP A 21 12.45 4.04 -2.78
N ASN A 22 11.78 5.10 -2.30
CA ASN A 22 10.45 5.02 -1.71
C ASN A 22 9.33 4.90 -2.76
N SER A 23 9.67 4.60 -4.01
CA SER A 23 8.67 4.38 -5.06
C SER A 23 7.85 3.13 -4.76
N PRO A 24 6.53 3.15 -5.03
CA PRO A 24 5.70 1.96 -4.87
C PRO A 24 6.21 0.80 -5.73
N SER A 25 6.19 -0.41 -5.18
CA SER A 25 6.55 -1.59 -5.96
C SER A 25 5.50 -1.87 -7.06
N PRO A 26 5.86 -2.59 -8.14
CA PRO A 26 4.87 -2.99 -9.16
C PRO A 26 3.67 -3.74 -8.59
N LEU A 27 3.87 -4.52 -7.53
CA LEU A 27 2.80 -5.24 -6.85
C LEU A 27 1.88 -4.27 -6.08
N GLU A 28 2.43 -3.28 -5.43
CA GLU A 28 1.67 -2.23 -4.75
C GLU A 28 0.86 -1.39 -5.75
N GLU A 29 1.45 -1.01 -6.89
CA GLU A 29 0.74 -0.31 -7.96
C GLU A 29 -0.42 -1.16 -8.54
N ARG A 30 -0.24 -2.47 -8.66
CA ARG A 30 -1.33 -3.38 -9.03
C ARG A 30 -2.46 -3.33 -7.99
N GLY A 31 -2.13 -3.36 -6.71
CA GLY A 31 -3.11 -3.24 -5.62
C GLY A 31 -3.87 -1.93 -5.66
N ARG A 32 -3.17 -0.84 -5.93
CA ARG A 32 -3.78 0.48 -6.15
C ARG A 32 -4.76 0.47 -7.31
N ALA A 33 -4.36 -0.07 -8.46
CA ALA A 33 -5.22 -0.17 -9.64
C ALA A 33 -6.48 -1.00 -9.37
N LEU A 34 -6.37 -2.08 -8.59
CA LEU A 34 -7.53 -2.87 -8.14
C LEU A 34 -8.48 -2.04 -7.29
N ALA A 35 -7.97 -1.33 -6.29
CA ALA A 35 -8.77 -0.46 -5.43
C ALA A 35 -9.50 0.62 -6.23
N GLU A 36 -8.80 1.29 -7.13
CA GLU A 36 -9.37 2.35 -7.96
C GLU A 36 -10.47 1.82 -8.90
N ARG A 37 -10.25 0.67 -9.51
CA ARG A 37 -11.20 0.11 -10.47
C ARG A 37 -12.43 -0.52 -9.80
N MET A 38 -12.25 -1.18 -8.65
CA MET A 38 -13.29 -2.02 -8.07
C MET A 38 -14.00 -1.38 -6.87
N CYS A 39 -13.38 -0.41 -6.21
CA CYS A 39 -13.83 0.08 -4.91
C CYS A 39 -14.10 1.60 -4.88
N SER A 40 -13.52 2.37 -5.80
CA SER A 40 -13.56 3.84 -5.76
C SER A 40 -14.95 4.43 -6.03
N GLN A 41 -15.87 3.65 -6.55
CA GLN A 41 -17.25 4.10 -6.75
C GLN A 41 -17.94 4.39 -5.42
N CYS A 42 -17.57 3.68 -4.36
CA CYS A 42 -18.16 3.84 -3.03
C CYS A 42 -17.16 4.32 -1.97
N HIS A 43 -15.89 3.94 -2.08
CA HIS A 43 -14.87 4.21 -1.08
C HIS A 43 -13.85 5.26 -1.53
N ALA A 44 -13.39 6.08 -0.58
CA ALA A 44 -12.13 6.81 -0.73
C ALA A 44 -10.99 5.79 -0.65
N VAL A 45 -10.29 5.57 -1.76
CA VAL A 45 -9.29 4.50 -1.90
C VAL A 45 -7.84 5.00 -1.79
N ARG A 46 -7.64 6.29 -1.52
CA ARG A 46 -6.32 6.93 -1.43
C ARG A 46 -6.08 7.50 -0.04
N LYS A 47 -4.89 8.07 0.16
CA LYS A 47 -4.50 8.75 1.41
C LYS A 47 -5.36 9.98 1.74
N ARG A 48 -6.10 10.52 0.77
CA ARG A 48 -6.96 11.71 0.89
C ARG A 48 -8.29 11.48 0.20
N GLY A 49 -9.23 12.37 0.49
CA GLY A 49 -10.55 12.37 -0.12
C GLY A 49 -11.63 11.76 0.77
N GLN A 50 -12.87 11.97 0.37
CA GLN A 50 -14.04 11.43 1.03
C GLN A 50 -14.63 10.29 0.21
N SER A 51 -15.21 9.30 0.89
CA SER A 51 -15.94 8.22 0.24
C SER A 51 -17.21 8.78 -0.41
N PRO A 52 -17.44 8.47 -1.71
CA PRO A 52 -18.67 8.90 -2.39
C PRO A 52 -19.95 8.35 -1.76
N HIS A 53 -19.90 7.11 -1.26
CA HIS A 53 -21.04 6.48 -0.58
C HIS A 53 -20.98 6.79 0.92
N VAL A 54 -22.10 7.29 1.46
CA VAL A 54 -22.24 7.57 2.89
C VAL A 54 -22.14 6.25 3.67
N GLY A 55 -21.27 6.23 4.67
CA GLY A 55 -21.03 5.05 5.49
C GLY A 55 -19.97 4.10 4.96
N ALA A 56 -19.50 4.22 3.71
CA ALA A 56 -18.36 3.47 3.21
C ALA A 56 -17.06 3.97 3.85
N PRO A 57 -16.33 3.16 4.63
CA PRO A 57 -15.12 3.64 5.27
C PRO A 57 -14.03 3.99 4.24
N ALA A 58 -13.29 5.05 4.51
CA ALA A 58 -12.10 5.38 3.75
C ALA A 58 -11.02 4.30 3.98
N PHE A 59 -10.36 3.87 2.94
CA PHE A 59 -9.36 2.79 3.03
C PHE A 59 -8.18 3.13 3.93
N ARG A 60 -7.79 4.41 4.01
CA ARG A 60 -6.71 4.86 4.90
C ARG A 60 -6.97 4.68 6.40
N ALA A 61 -8.19 4.39 6.79
CA ALA A 61 -8.58 4.17 8.19
C ALA A 61 -9.15 2.76 8.41
N LEU A 62 -8.95 1.85 7.46
CA LEU A 62 -9.59 0.53 7.49
C LEU A 62 -9.00 -0.36 8.58
N ASP A 63 -7.71 -0.27 8.87
CA ASP A 63 -7.02 -1.03 9.92
C ASP A 63 -7.55 -0.74 11.34
N ARG A 64 -8.20 0.39 11.54
CA ARG A 64 -8.86 0.73 12.81
C ARG A 64 -10.21 0.03 13.01
N ARG A 65 -10.74 -0.56 11.96
CA ARG A 65 -12.05 -1.21 11.94
C ARG A 65 -11.99 -2.71 11.80
N VAL A 66 -11.01 -3.20 11.04
CA VAL A 66 -10.86 -4.62 10.71
C VAL A 66 -9.39 -5.01 10.72
N ASP A 67 -9.12 -6.26 10.99
CA ASP A 67 -7.83 -6.86 10.70
C ASP A 67 -7.69 -7.02 9.18
N LEU A 68 -6.68 -6.38 8.60
CA LEU A 68 -6.51 -6.32 7.15
C LEU A 68 -6.24 -7.68 6.52
N ASP A 69 -5.53 -8.58 7.21
CA ASP A 69 -5.25 -9.92 6.69
C ASP A 69 -6.53 -10.75 6.61
N SER A 70 -7.32 -10.74 7.68
CA SER A 70 -8.62 -11.40 7.70
C SER A 70 -9.59 -10.82 6.67
N PHE A 71 -9.60 -9.51 6.50
CA PHE A 71 -10.42 -8.83 5.50
C PHE A 71 -10.07 -9.30 4.08
N ILE A 72 -8.77 -9.32 3.75
CA ILE A 72 -8.29 -9.76 2.43
C ILE A 72 -8.60 -11.24 2.18
N GLU A 73 -8.48 -12.09 3.19
CA GLU A 73 -8.80 -13.51 3.06
C GLU A 73 -10.29 -13.73 2.74
N ARG A 74 -11.18 -12.96 3.35
CA ARG A 74 -12.61 -12.99 3.03
C ARG A 74 -12.88 -12.55 1.59
N LEU A 75 -12.18 -11.53 1.07
CA LEU A 75 -12.27 -11.15 -0.34
C LEU A 75 -11.77 -12.26 -1.27
N ARG A 76 -10.70 -12.95 -0.89
CA ARG A 76 -10.16 -14.08 -1.64
C ARG A 76 -11.16 -15.25 -1.69
N GLU A 77 -11.82 -15.52 -0.60
CA GLU A 77 -12.84 -16.58 -0.49
C GLU A 77 -14.20 -16.21 -1.11
N GLY A 78 -14.38 -14.96 -1.49
CA GLY A 78 -15.64 -14.46 -2.03
C GLY A 78 -16.74 -14.30 -0.98
N LEU A 79 -16.36 -13.98 0.25
CA LEU A 79 -17.28 -13.74 1.35
C LEU A 79 -17.68 -12.27 1.46
N MET A 80 -18.84 -12.01 2.01
CA MET A 80 -19.27 -10.65 2.32
C MET A 80 -18.37 -10.07 3.41
N VAL A 81 -17.80 -8.89 3.15
CA VAL A 81 -16.84 -8.25 4.06
C VAL A 81 -17.32 -6.94 4.66
N GLY A 82 -18.50 -6.47 4.30
CA GLY A 82 -19.00 -5.19 4.75
C GLY A 82 -20.52 -5.14 4.83
N HIS A 83 -21.06 -4.01 4.47
CA HIS A 83 -22.49 -3.75 4.44
C HIS A 83 -23.17 -4.53 3.30
N PRO A 84 -24.50 -4.86 3.41
CA PRO A 84 -25.24 -5.54 2.34
C PRO A 84 -25.20 -4.83 0.98
N ASP A 85 -24.99 -3.51 0.96
CA ASP A 85 -24.87 -2.73 -0.27
C ASP A 85 -23.49 -2.90 -0.95
N MET A 86 -22.51 -3.46 -0.24
CA MET A 86 -21.19 -3.70 -0.78
C MET A 86 -21.20 -4.98 -1.65
N PRO A 87 -20.78 -4.92 -2.92
CA PRO A 87 -20.68 -6.10 -3.76
C PRO A 87 -19.74 -7.16 -3.18
N THR A 88 -20.00 -8.41 -3.49
CA THR A 88 -19.10 -9.52 -3.17
C THR A 88 -18.05 -9.65 -4.25
N PHE A 89 -16.78 -9.67 -3.87
CA PHE A 89 -15.65 -9.86 -4.77
C PHE A 89 -14.97 -11.19 -4.45
N ARG A 90 -14.35 -11.77 -5.47
CA ARG A 90 -13.49 -12.94 -5.33
C ARG A 90 -12.13 -12.63 -5.97
N PHE A 91 -11.15 -12.39 -5.13
CA PHE A 91 -9.79 -12.08 -5.57
C PHE A 91 -8.99 -13.36 -5.82
N THR A 92 -8.13 -13.31 -6.84
CA THR A 92 -7.05 -14.29 -6.95
C THR A 92 -6.08 -14.13 -5.78
N ARG A 93 -5.25 -15.13 -5.54
CA ARG A 93 -4.20 -15.03 -4.50
C ARG A 93 -3.24 -13.85 -4.76
N GLU A 94 -2.90 -13.63 -6.03
CA GLU A 94 -2.00 -12.54 -6.42
C GLU A 94 -2.67 -11.18 -6.24
N ASP A 95 -3.92 -11.02 -6.65
CA ASP A 95 -4.67 -9.79 -6.45
C ASP A 95 -4.88 -9.47 -4.96
N ALA A 96 -5.19 -10.48 -4.17
CA ALA A 96 -5.32 -10.34 -2.72
C ALA A 96 -4.01 -9.84 -2.08
N ARG A 97 -2.88 -10.41 -2.48
CA ARG A 97 -1.55 -9.98 -2.00
C ARG A 97 -1.23 -8.55 -2.43
N ALA A 98 -1.48 -8.22 -3.69
CA ALA A 98 -1.26 -6.87 -4.22
C ALA A 98 -2.12 -5.83 -3.49
N PHE A 99 -3.38 -6.15 -3.30
CA PHE A 99 -4.34 -5.28 -2.63
C PHE A 99 -3.99 -5.07 -1.15
N LEU A 100 -3.61 -6.11 -0.42
CA LEU A 100 -3.15 -6.01 0.96
C LEU A 100 -1.91 -5.11 1.09
N LEU A 101 -0.94 -5.27 0.19
CA LEU A 101 0.25 -4.44 0.18
C LEU A 101 -0.09 -2.96 -0.01
N TYR A 102 -0.96 -2.65 -0.95
CA TYR A 102 -1.45 -1.30 -1.17
C TYR A 102 -2.22 -0.77 0.05
N LEU A 103 -3.15 -1.53 0.61
CA LEU A 103 -3.90 -1.11 1.80
C LEU A 103 -2.98 -0.74 2.96
N ARG A 104 -1.96 -1.55 3.22
CA ARG A 104 -0.99 -1.28 4.29
C ARG A 104 -0.21 0.00 4.05
N SER A 105 0.14 0.30 2.80
CA SER A 105 0.93 1.49 2.44
C SER A 105 0.18 2.81 2.66
N ILE A 106 -1.14 2.78 2.67
CA ILE A 106 -1.97 4.00 2.79
C ILE A 106 -2.61 4.20 4.16
N GLN A 107 -2.45 3.27 5.10
CA GLN A 107 -3.04 3.45 6.43
C GLN A 107 -2.53 4.73 7.10
N ALA A 108 -3.46 5.51 7.66
CA ALA A 108 -3.12 6.71 8.41
C ALA A 108 -2.53 6.35 9.78
N PRO A 109 -1.52 7.10 10.27
CA PRO A 109 -0.92 6.89 11.59
C PRO A 109 -1.92 7.09 12.74
#